data_3b7a6004ceb01b9895b46ed66aa05315
#
_entry.id   3b7a6004ceb01b9895b46ed66aa05315
#
_cell.length_a   1.000
_cell.length_b   1.000
_cell.length_c   1.000
_cell.angle_alpha   90.00
_cell.angle_beta   90.00
_cell.angle_gamma   90.00
#
_symmetry.space_group_name_H-M   'P 1'
#
loop_
_entity.id
_entity.type
_entity.pdbx_description
1 polymer ?
#
loop_
_entity_poly.entity_id
_entity_poly.type
_entity_poly.pdbx_seq_one_letter_code
_entity_poly.pdbx_strand_id
1 'polypeptide(L)' 'MTFLLCIGSNHQPEKQLAFARQMLAESYPDILFSDEVETLPIGLQNKALFHNQMARFQTDVPID' A
#
# COMPACT_ATOMS: atom_id res chain seq x y z
N MET A 1 -8.83 16.31 -6.45
CA MET A 1 -9.49 14.99 -6.36
C MET A 1 -8.72 14.12 -5.39
N THR A 2 -9.43 13.41 -4.55
CA THR A 2 -8.82 12.55 -3.52
C THR A 2 -8.85 11.10 -3.99
N PHE A 3 -7.72 10.42 -3.87
CA PHE A 3 -7.59 9.01 -4.23
C PHE A 3 -7.25 8.19 -3.00
N LEU A 4 -7.81 6.99 -2.94
CA LEU A 4 -7.47 5.99 -1.94
C LEU A 4 -6.83 4.80 -2.64
N LEU A 5 -5.72 4.34 -2.09
CA LEU A 5 -4.95 3.24 -2.66
C LEU A 5 -4.72 2.21 -1.56
N CYS A 6 -4.90 0.94 -1.88
CA CYS A 6 -4.56 -0.15 -0.98
C CYS A 6 -3.30 -0.85 -1.49
N ILE A 7 -2.31 -0.97 -0.62
CA ILE A 7 -1.04 -1.63 -0.93
C ILE A 7 -0.98 -2.92 -0.12
N GLY A 8 -0.71 -4.03 -0.77
CA GLY A 8 -0.63 -5.31 -0.06
C GLY A 8 0.48 -6.20 -0.60
N SER A 9 1.08 -6.98 0.29
CA SER A 9 2.10 -7.94 -0.08
C SER A 9 2.19 -9.05 0.97
N ASN A 10 2.43 -10.28 0.51
CA ASN A 10 2.74 -11.41 1.40
C ASN A 10 4.13 -12.00 1.12
N HIS A 11 4.91 -11.37 0.26
CA HIS A 11 6.27 -11.79 -0.07
C HIS A 11 7.22 -10.66 0.30
N GLN A 12 8.06 -10.87 1.31
CA GLN A 12 8.96 -9.84 1.85
C GLN A 12 8.21 -8.51 2.07
N PRO A 13 7.10 -8.52 2.83
CA PRO A 13 6.19 -7.37 2.86
C PRO A 13 6.84 -6.09 3.38
N GLU A 14 7.76 -6.18 4.33
CA GLU A 14 8.43 -5.01 4.86
C GLU A 14 9.20 -4.27 3.78
N LYS A 15 9.93 -5.02 2.95
CA LYS A 15 10.67 -4.46 1.82
C LYS A 15 9.76 -3.89 0.76
N GLN A 16 8.73 -4.66 0.38
CA GLN A 16 7.83 -4.27 -0.69
C GLN A 16 7.02 -3.03 -0.34
N LEU A 17 6.50 -2.98 0.88
CA LEU A 17 5.72 -1.82 1.33
C LEU A 17 6.61 -0.58 1.48
N ALA A 18 7.83 -0.75 2.00
CA ALA A 18 8.77 0.37 2.10
C ALA A 18 9.11 0.94 0.73
N PHE A 19 9.34 0.08 -0.25
CA PHE A 19 9.62 0.50 -1.63
C PHE A 19 8.42 1.25 -2.22
N ALA A 20 7.22 0.69 -2.05
CA ALA A 20 6.00 1.32 -2.57
C ALA A 20 5.76 2.69 -1.92
N ARG A 21 5.95 2.80 -0.60
CA ARG A 21 5.82 4.08 0.10
C ARG A 21 6.79 5.12 -0.43
N GLN A 22 8.04 4.73 -0.66
CA GLN A 22 9.05 5.63 -1.17
C GLN A 22 8.68 6.15 -2.55
N MET A 23 8.27 5.27 -3.45
CA MET A 23 7.90 5.64 -4.80
C MET A 23 6.69 6.57 -4.82
N LEU A 24 5.68 6.26 -4.01
CA LEU A 24 4.47 7.07 -3.94
C LEU A 24 4.74 8.43 -3.32
N ALA A 25 5.57 8.49 -2.28
CA ALA A 25 5.89 9.76 -1.64
C ALA A 25 6.68 10.69 -2.56
N GLU A 26 7.49 10.15 -3.44
CA GLU A 26 8.20 10.95 -4.44
C GLU A 26 7.25 11.55 -5.46
N SER A 27 6.22 10.80 -5.86
CA SER A 27 5.23 11.26 -6.84
C SER A 27 4.16 12.14 -6.22
N TYR A 28 3.81 11.90 -4.96
CA TYR A 28 2.73 12.61 -4.25
C TYR A 28 3.20 13.02 -2.87
N PRO A 29 3.88 14.19 -2.75
CA PRO A 29 4.46 14.60 -1.46
C PRO A 29 3.46 14.74 -0.32
N ASP A 30 2.17 14.94 -0.64
CA ASP A 30 1.12 15.10 0.39
C ASP A 30 0.46 13.77 0.78
N ILE A 31 1.00 12.65 0.30
CA ILE A 31 0.41 11.34 0.57
C ILE A 31 0.46 11.01 2.05
N LEU A 32 -0.63 10.42 2.56
CA LEU A 32 -0.73 9.95 3.93
C LEU A 32 -0.93 8.44 3.91
N PHE A 33 -0.23 7.75 4.80
CA PHE A 33 -0.32 6.30 4.93
C PHE A 33 -0.98 5.94 6.25
N SER A 34 -1.82 4.90 6.22
CA SER A 34 -2.36 4.29 7.44
C SER A 34 -1.32 3.39 8.10
N ASP A 35 -1.65 2.87 9.28
CA ASP A 35 -0.88 1.78 9.87
C ASP A 35 -0.99 0.54 8.99
N GLU A 36 0.02 -0.32 9.06
CA GLU A 36 -0.02 -1.62 8.40
C GLU A 36 -0.95 -2.55 9.16
N VAL A 37 -1.73 -3.34 8.42
CA VAL A 37 -2.63 -4.35 8.96
C VAL A 37 -2.25 -5.71 8.38
N GLU A 38 -2.06 -6.70 9.24
CA GLU A 38 -1.77 -8.06 8.81
C GLU A 38 -3.08 -8.82 8.64
N THR A 39 -3.23 -9.51 7.52
CA THR A 39 -4.40 -10.33 7.25
C THR A 39 -3.98 -11.71 6.75
N LEU A 40 -4.81 -12.73 7.06
CA LEU A 40 -4.58 -14.07 6.56
C LEU A 40 -5.06 -14.19 5.13
N PRO A 41 -4.30 -14.87 4.24
CA PRO A 41 -4.77 -15.13 2.89
C PRO A 41 -5.93 -16.13 2.92
N ILE A 42 -7.04 -15.77 2.28
CA ILE A 42 -8.24 -16.60 2.25
C ILE A 42 -8.11 -17.62 1.11
N GLY A 43 -8.33 -18.91 1.45
CA GLY A 43 -8.34 -19.97 0.45
C GLY A 43 -6.97 -20.38 -0.07
N LEU A 44 -5.89 -19.85 0.49
CA LEU A 44 -4.53 -20.23 0.13
C LEU A 44 -3.95 -21.15 1.19
N GLN A 45 -3.13 -22.10 0.74
CA GLN A 45 -2.40 -22.97 1.67
C GLN A 45 -1.16 -22.29 2.23
N ASN A 46 -0.77 -21.18 1.66
CA ASN A 46 0.35 -20.38 2.13
C ASN A 46 -0.02 -19.73 3.46
N LYS A 47 0.83 -19.92 4.47
CA LYS A 47 0.60 -19.39 5.82
C LYS A 47 1.20 -18.00 6.02
N ALA A 48 1.81 -17.42 4.99
CA ALA A 48 2.38 -16.07 5.09
C ALA A 48 1.25 -15.05 5.21
N LEU A 49 1.38 -14.15 6.18
CA LEU A 49 0.41 -13.07 6.36
C LEU A 49 0.57 -12.01 5.28
N PHE A 50 -0.55 -11.49 4.80
CA PHE A 50 -0.54 -10.28 3.99
C PHE A 50 -0.37 -9.07 4.91
N HIS A 51 0.51 -8.17 4.49
CA HIS A 51 0.62 -6.84 5.10
C HIS A 51 -0.06 -5.86 4.16
N ASN A 52 -1.05 -5.14 4.68
CA ASN A 52 -1.84 -4.20 3.90
C ASN A 52 -1.70 -2.81 4.51
N GLN A 53 -1.67 -1.82 3.64
CA GLN A 53 -1.59 -0.43 4.08
C GLN A 53 -2.40 0.43 3.13
N MET A 54 -3.18 1.36 3.67
CA MET A 54 -3.95 2.31 2.87
C MET A 54 -3.14 3.58 2.69
N ALA A 55 -3.32 4.21 1.55
CA ALA A 55 -2.72 5.51 1.26
C ALA A 55 -3.80 6.46 0.74
N ARG A 56 -3.70 7.72 1.13
CA ARG A 56 -4.60 8.78 0.67
C ARG A 56 -3.77 9.93 0.14
N PHE A 57 -4.10 10.41 -1.03
CA PHE A 57 -3.42 11.54 -1.61
C PHE A 57 -4.36 12.33 -2.50
N GLN A 58 -3.99 13.58 -2.78
CA GLN A 58 -4.74 14.46 -3.67
C GLN A 58 -3.90 14.80 -4.88
N THR A 59 -4.55 14.81 -6.03
CA THR A 59 -3.92 15.21 -7.27
C THR A 59 -4.98 15.78 -8.22
N ASP A 60 -4.58 16.75 -9.02
CA ASP A 60 -5.44 17.30 -10.08
C ASP A 60 -5.24 16.55 -11.39
N VAL A 61 -4.28 15.63 -11.45
CA VAL A 61 -3.99 14.87 -12.64
C VAL A 61 -4.70 13.52 -12.55
N PRO A 62 -5.53 13.17 -13.57
CA PRO A 62 -6.19 11.87 -13.58
C PRO A 62 -5.17 10.73 -13.58
N ILE A 63 -5.48 9.66 -12.88
CA ILE A 63 -4.67 8.45 -12.90
C ILE A 63 -5.25 7.56 -13.99
N ASP A 64 -4.42 7.24 -14.96
CA ASP A 64 -4.81 6.34 -16.08
C ASP A 64 -4.55 4.88 -15.71
#